data_048c0c75ee661783c2b901163a928c93
#
_entry.id   048c0c75ee661783c2b901163a928c93
#
_cell.length_a   1.000
_cell.length_b   1.000
_cell.length_c   1.000
_cell.angle_alpha   90.00
_cell.angle_beta   90.00
_cell.angle_gamma   90.00
#
_symmetry.space_group_name_H-M   'P 1'
#
loop_
_entity.id
_entity.type
_entity.pdbx_description
1 polymer ?
#
loop_
_entity_poly.entity_id
_entity_poly.type
_entity_poly.pdbx_seq_one_letter_code
_entity_poly.pdbx_strand_id
1 'polypeptide(L)'
;MLPCSILLQNPIGRGSGEVHSIMKKIVSSVSRLFEANSVPIAILLIAGRLRRRLTSSVMARSLGAPGLYLGPGCRIIGGRQISFGRGIYAERNLWLEAVTAYRTQRFDPKITIGDGVCFSDGVHISSIGSIAIGRGCLFGSRIYVSDHNHGIYGGEQQSGPEESPTDRQLGGGGPVVIGENVWVGDNAVILGPATIGKGAIVGANSVVRGIVPANTIVAGAPAKPVKLFNFTTGTWDKA
;
A
#
# COMPACT_ATOMS: atom_id res chain seq x y z
N MET A 1 -7.32 4.79 -16.11
CA MET A 1 -6.58 3.93 -15.14
C MET A 1 -6.29 2.60 -15.81
N LEU A 2 -5.03 2.23 -16.02
CA LEU A 2 -4.67 0.87 -16.43
C LEU A 2 -4.67 0.04 -15.14
N PRO A 3 -5.41 -1.07 -15.05
CA PRO A 3 -5.46 -1.86 -13.85
C PRO A 3 -4.09 -2.48 -13.55
N CYS A 4 -3.73 -2.52 -12.27
CA CYS A 4 -2.53 -3.14 -11.70
C CYS A 4 -2.30 -4.58 -12.24
N SER A 5 -3.36 -5.28 -12.62
CA SER A 5 -3.35 -6.63 -13.19
C SER A 5 -2.61 -6.80 -14.52
N ILE A 6 -2.37 -5.72 -15.28
CA ILE A 6 -1.67 -5.82 -16.59
C ILE A 6 -0.15 -5.84 -16.42
N LEU A 7 0.38 -5.42 -15.28
CA LEU A 7 1.83 -5.31 -15.04
C LEU A 7 2.41 -6.46 -14.21
N LEU A 8 1.58 -7.29 -13.56
CA LEU A 8 1.99 -8.38 -12.67
C LEU A 8 2.26 -9.73 -13.36
N GLN A 9 2.27 -9.81 -14.68
CA GLN A 9 2.78 -11.02 -15.35
C GLN A 9 4.31 -11.04 -15.29
N ASN A 10 4.83 -11.46 -14.13
CA ASN A 10 6.25 -11.78 -13.98
C ASN A 10 6.49 -13.18 -14.58
N PRO A 11 7.38 -13.33 -15.56
CA PRO A 11 7.76 -14.62 -16.09
C PRO A 11 8.83 -15.27 -15.19
N ILE A 12 8.45 -16.24 -14.41
CA ILE A 12 9.40 -17.23 -13.87
C ILE A 12 9.36 -18.44 -14.80
N GLY A 13 10.25 -18.44 -15.78
CA GLY A 13 10.41 -19.53 -16.74
C GLY A 13 10.93 -19.01 -18.07
N ARG A 14 12.22 -19.18 -18.35
CA ARG A 14 12.87 -18.66 -19.57
C ARG A 14 12.75 -19.69 -20.71
N GLY A 15 11.79 -19.51 -21.59
CA GLY A 15 11.77 -20.13 -22.92
C GLY A 15 11.94 -19.07 -24.02
N SER A 16 12.54 -19.41 -25.17
CA SER A 16 12.80 -18.49 -26.30
C SER A 16 11.53 -17.79 -26.83
N GLY A 17 10.35 -18.37 -26.70
CA GLY A 17 9.07 -17.77 -27.05
C GLY A 17 8.64 -16.60 -26.16
N GLU A 18 9.08 -16.57 -24.91
CA GLU A 18 8.75 -15.51 -23.95
C GLU A 18 9.51 -14.20 -24.22
N VAL A 19 10.78 -14.31 -24.60
CA VAL A 19 11.61 -13.13 -24.97
C VAL A 19 10.96 -12.40 -26.15
N HIS A 20 10.47 -13.14 -27.14
CA HIS A 20 9.79 -12.59 -28.31
C HIS A 20 8.45 -11.90 -27.94
N SER A 21 7.68 -12.46 -27.03
CA SER A 21 6.43 -11.88 -26.50
C SER A 21 6.70 -10.58 -25.72
N ILE A 22 7.74 -10.57 -24.87
CA ILE A 22 8.13 -9.39 -24.10
C ILE A 22 8.62 -8.27 -25.05
N MET A 23 9.45 -8.60 -26.04
CA MET A 23 9.91 -7.65 -27.04
C MET A 23 8.74 -7.02 -27.81
N LYS A 24 7.76 -7.83 -28.27
CA LYS A 24 6.54 -7.31 -28.92
C LYS A 24 5.76 -6.35 -28.02
N LYS A 25 5.57 -6.67 -26.75
CA LYS A 25 4.89 -5.79 -25.78
C LYS A 25 5.65 -4.47 -25.57
N ILE A 26 6.97 -4.51 -25.47
CA ILE A 26 7.81 -3.31 -25.34
C ILE A 26 7.68 -2.43 -26.58
N VAL A 27 7.88 -3.02 -27.77
CA VAL A 27 7.81 -2.29 -29.06
C VAL A 27 6.43 -1.66 -29.22
N SER A 28 5.34 -2.39 -28.98
CA SER A 28 3.98 -1.85 -29.08
C SER A 28 3.70 -0.75 -28.04
N SER A 29 4.30 -0.83 -26.86
CA SER A 29 4.15 0.22 -25.83
C SER A 29 4.92 1.49 -26.22
N VAL A 30 6.09 1.34 -26.83
CA VAL A 30 6.90 2.46 -27.33
C VAL A 30 6.22 3.12 -28.55
N SER A 31 5.74 2.32 -29.52
CA SER A 31 5.00 2.82 -30.69
C SER A 31 3.82 3.70 -30.27
N ARG A 32 2.99 3.20 -29.35
CA ARG A 32 1.85 3.96 -28.82
C ARG A 32 2.24 5.30 -28.17
N LEU A 33 3.45 5.42 -27.61
CA LEU A 33 3.90 6.70 -27.06
C LEU A 33 4.18 7.72 -28.15
N PHE A 34 4.76 7.29 -29.27
CA PHE A 34 5.00 8.16 -30.41
C PHE A 34 3.75 8.48 -31.21
N GLU A 35 2.75 7.58 -31.23
CA GLU A 35 1.44 7.82 -31.82
C GLU A 35 0.61 8.85 -31.03
N ALA A 36 0.72 8.81 -29.68
CA ALA A 36 -0.07 9.66 -28.79
C ALA A 36 0.59 11.00 -28.44
N ASN A 37 1.89 11.19 -28.72
CA ASN A 37 2.66 12.36 -28.28
C ASN A 37 3.64 12.85 -29.37
N SER A 38 4.06 14.13 -29.29
CA SER A 38 5.19 14.61 -30.09
C SER A 38 6.47 13.87 -29.72
N VAL A 39 7.40 13.77 -30.68
CA VAL A 39 8.66 13.05 -30.51
C VAL A 39 9.44 13.44 -29.24
N PRO A 40 9.64 14.74 -28.91
CA PRO A 40 10.33 15.13 -27.69
C PRO A 40 9.63 14.62 -26.41
N ILE A 41 8.29 14.69 -26.37
CA ILE A 41 7.51 14.22 -25.23
C ILE A 41 7.63 12.68 -25.09
N ALA A 42 7.53 11.94 -26.19
CA ALA A 42 7.68 10.49 -26.20
C ALA A 42 9.07 10.08 -25.66
N ILE A 43 10.14 10.74 -26.08
CA ILE A 43 11.51 10.52 -25.60
C ILE A 43 11.60 10.79 -24.09
N LEU A 44 11.07 11.91 -23.60
CA LEU A 44 11.06 12.24 -22.17
C LEU A 44 10.31 11.19 -21.34
N LEU A 45 9.18 10.69 -21.83
CA LEU A 45 8.39 9.66 -21.17
C LEU A 45 9.16 8.32 -21.12
N ILE A 46 9.84 7.94 -22.20
CA ILE A 46 10.68 6.73 -22.25
C ILE A 46 11.86 6.85 -21.28
N ALA A 47 12.60 7.95 -21.34
CA ALA A 47 13.72 8.22 -20.44
C ALA A 47 13.28 8.20 -18.98
N GLY A 48 12.12 8.80 -18.67
CA GLY A 48 11.51 8.75 -17.34
C GLY A 48 11.17 7.32 -16.89
N ARG A 49 10.66 6.48 -17.78
CA ARG A 49 10.37 5.05 -17.49
C ARG A 49 11.65 4.26 -17.21
N LEU A 50 12.69 4.45 -18.02
CA LEU A 50 13.98 3.79 -17.83
C LEU A 50 14.63 4.19 -16.51
N ARG A 51 14.68 5.50 -16.22
CA ARG A 51 15.19 6.01 -14.93
C ARG A 51 14.47 5.37 -13.76
N ARG A 52 13.13 5.32 -13.77
CA ARG A 52 12.34 4.70 -12.70
C ARG A 52 12.64 3.22 -12.53
N ARG A 53 12.78 2.47 -13.61
CA ARG A 53 13.17 1.04 -13.54
C ARG A 53 14.53 0.86 -12.89
N LEU A 54 15.51 1.68 -13.26
CA LEU A 54 16.86 1.64 -12.68
C LEU A 54 16.81 1.98 -11.18
N THR A 55 16.17 3.08 -10.81
CA THR A 55 16.04 3.47 -9.39
C THR A 55 15.29 2.42 -8.57
N SER A 56 14.19 1.88 -9.09
CA SER A 56 13.45 0.79 -8.43
C SER A 56 14.32 -0.47 -8.25
N SER A 57 15.15 -0.81 -9.24
CA SER A 57 16.05 -1.97 -9.13
C SER A 57 17.14 -1.77 -8.07
N VAL A 58 17.68 -0.56 -7.93
CA VAL A 58 18.62 -0.22 -6.85
C VAL A 58 17.93 -0.30 -5.48
N MET A 59 16.76 0.31 -5.36
CA MET A 59 15.96 0.26 -4.13
C MET A 59 15.56 -1.18 -3.76
N ALA A 60 15.13 -1.97 -4.74
CA ALA A 60 14.76 -3.37 -4.56
C ALA A 60 15.92 -4.20 -3.97
N ARG A 61 17.15 -3.99 -4.47
CA ARG A 61 18.34 -4.65 -3.91
C ARG A 61 18.67 -4.18 -2.51
N SER A 62 18.64 -2.87 -2.28
CA SER A 62 18.94 -2.26 -0.98
C SER A 62 17.95 -2.67 0.12
N LEU A 63 16.68 -2.88 -0.24
CA LEU A 63 15.60 -3.24 0.68
C LEU A 63 15.32 -4.75 0.75
N GLY A 64 16.06 -5.58 0.00
CA GLY A 64 15.77 -7.01 -0.09
C GLY A 64 14.38 -7.33 -0.66
N ALA A 65 13.85 -6.51 -1.58
CA ALA A 65 12.50 -6.53 -2.13
C ALA A 65 12.49 -6.94 -3.62
N PRO A 66 12.61 -8.22 -3.98
CA PRO A 66 12.69 -8.65 -5.37
C PRO A 66 11.47 -8.23 -6.18
N GLY A 67 11.68 -7.57 -7.33
CA GLY A 67 10.59 -7.11 -8.20
C GLY A 67 9.84 -5.88 -7.71
N LEU A 68 10.35 -5.17 -6.71
CA LEU A 68 9.79 -3.90 -6.27
C LEU A 68 9.83 -2.87 -7.39
N TYR A 69 8.69 -2.26 -7.67
CA TYR A 69 8.58 -1.09 -8.54
C TYR A 69 8.03 0.10 -7.74
N LEU A 70 8.73 1.22 -7.83
CA LEU A 70 8.34 2.49 -7.22
C LEU A 70 8.14 3.55 -8.30
N GLY A 71 6.94 4.11 -8.35
CA GLY A 71 6.61 5.26 -9.19
C GLY A 71 7.26 6.55 -8.69
N PRO A 72 7.02 7.68 -9.38
CA PRO A 72 7.60 8.96 -8.98
C PRO A 72 7.03 9.45 -7.63
N GLY A 73 7.86 10.15 -6.86
CA GLY A 73 7.47 10.74 -5.59
C GLY A 73 7.33 9.76 -4.42
N CYS A 74 7.60 8.45 -4.63
CA CYS A 74 7.59 7.48 -3.54
C CYS A 74 8.69 7.76 -2.52
N ARG A 75 8.36 7.64 -1.23
CA ARG A 75 9.26 7.83 -0.09
C ARG A 75 9.22 6.62 0.82
N ILE A 76 10.39 6.12 1.22
CA ILE A 76 10.54 5.03 2.20
C ILE A 76 11.47 5.54 3.29
N ILE A 77 10.94 5.72 4.50
CA ILE A 77 11.66 6.20 5.68
C ILE A 77 11.71 5.06 6.69
N GLY A 78 12.88 4.84 7.31
CA GLY A 78 13.07 3.73 8.23
C GLY A 78 13.07 2.35 7.53
N GLY A 79 13.65 2.27 6.34
CA GLY A 79 13.61 1.06 5.51
C GLY A 79 14.17 -0.21 6.17
N ARG A 80 15.00 -0.10 7.20
CA ARG A 80 15.50 -1.25 7.98
C ARG A 80 14.41 -1.91 8.82
N GLN A 81 13.36 -1.19 9.18
CA GLN A 81 12.21 -1.65 9.93
C GLN A 81 11.06 -2.14 9.02
N ILE A 82 11.28 -2.13 7.70
CA ILE A 82 10.27 -2.51 6.71
C ILE A 82 10.73 -3.78 6.00
N SER A 83 9.91 -4.84 6.13
CA SER A 83 10.11 -6.10 5.40
C SER A 83 9.21 -6.14 4.19
N PHE A 84 9.79 -6.39 3.02
CA PHE A 84 9.09 -6.45 1.75
C PHE A 84 9.04 -7.87 1.21
N GLY A 85 7.88 -8.29 0.73
CA GLY A 85 7.71 -9.46 -0.11
C GLY A 85 8.16 -9.20 -1.56
N ARG A 86 7.80 -10.10 -2.46
CA ARG A 86 8.17 -10.06 -3.88
C ARG A 86 7.10 -9.35 -4.71
N GLY A 87 7.53 -8.67 -5.78
CA GLY A 87 6.62 -8.13 -6.81
C GLY A 87 5.70 -7.03 -6.32
N ILE A 88 6.13 -6.23 -5.37
CA ILE A 88 5.36 -5.08 -4.89
C ILE A 88 5.39 -3.98 -5.94
N TYR A 89 4.23 -3.42 -6.21
CA TYR A 89 4.03 -2.33 -7.16
C TYR A 89 3.44 -1.10 -6.46
N ALA A 90 4.09 0.04 -6.61
CA ALA A 90 3.57 1.31 -6.15
C ALA A 90 3.52 2.33 -7.29
N GLU A 91 2.39 3.00 -7.49
CA GLU A 91 2.26 4.05 -8.48
C GLU A 91 3.00 5.31 -8.05
N ARG A 92 2.34 6.38 -7.72
CA ARG A 92 2.99 7.65 -7.36
C ARG A 92 2.77 7.97 -5.89
N ASN A 93 3.75 8.66 -5.30
CA ASN A 93 3.62 9.27 -3.98
C ASN A 93 3.29 8.26 -2.85
N LEU A 94 3.69 6.98 -2.98
CA LEU A 94 3.66 6.08 -1.85
C LEU A 94 4.58 6.63 -0.75
N TRP A 95 4.07 6.78 0.46
CA TRP A 95 4.85 7.17 1.62
C TRP A 95 4.76 6.07 2.69
N LEU A 96 5.87 5.32 2.83
CA LEU A 96 6.05 4.36 3.91
C LEU A 96 6.98 4.95 4.96
N GLU A 97 6.52 5.00 6.20
CA GLU A 97 7.27 5.59 7.29
C GLU A 97 7.26 4.70 8.52
N ALA A 98 8.40 4.11 8.82
CA ALA A 98 8.68 3.44 10.08
C ALA A 98 9.36 4.45 11.01
N VAL A 99 8.58 5.06 11.88
CA VAL A 99 9.01 6.17 12.77
C VAL A 99 9.79 5.60 13.93
N THR A 100 11.10 5.79 13.94
CA THR A 100 12.00 5.30 15.01
C THR A 100 12.22 6.32 16.12
N ALA A 101 11.89 7.57 15.87
CA ALA A 101 12.05 8.63 16.85
C ALA A 101 11.04 9.76 16.63
N TYR A 102 10.49 10.28 17.70
CA TYR A 102 9.71 11.50 17.70
C TYR A 102 10.02 12.27 18.98
N ARG A 103 10.62 13.46 18.84
CA ARG A 103 11.12 14.25 19.98
C ARG A 103 12.03 13.40 20.90
N THR A 104 11.63 13.21 22.16
CA THR A 104 12.35 12.39 23.14
C THR A 104 12.01 10.90 23.07
N GLN A 105 10.89 10.56 22.40
CA GLN A 105 10.47 9.16 22.26
C GLN A 105 11.35 8.40 21.28
N ARG A 106 11.55 7.11 21.55
CA ARG A 106 12.19 6.15 20.66
C ARG A 106 11.27 4.96 20.45
N PHE A 107 11.22 4.46 19.22
CA PHE A 107 10.35 3.37 18.81
C PHE A 107 11.14 2.32 18.04
N ASP A 108 10.63 1.09 18.05
CA ASP A 108 11.12 -0.01 17.22
C ASP A 108 9.96 -0.54 16.35
N PRO A 109 9.54 0.24 15.33
CA PRO A 109 8.42 -0.12 14.49
C PRO A 109 8.75 -1.31 13.60
N LYS A 110 7.69 -2.06 13.22
CA LYS A 110 7.80 -3.13 12.23
C LYS A 110 6.69 -3.03 11.21
N ILE A 111 7.05 -2.75 9.96
CA ILE A 111 6.11 -2.80 8.82
C ILE A 111 6.45 -4.04 7.99
N THR A 112 5.45 -4.90 7.75
CA THR A 112 5.60 -6.08 6.89
C THR A 112 4.62 -5.98 5.73
N ILE A 113 5.12 -6.13 4.49
CA ILE A 113 4.32 -6.07 3.27
C ILE A 113 4.52 -7.38 2.51
N GLY A 114 3.43 -8.11 2.29
CA GLY A 114 3.43 -9.41 1.61
C GLY A 114 3.67 -9.33 0.10
N ASP A 115 3.78 -10.49 -0.53
CA ASP A 115 4.01 -10.61 -1.98
C ASP A 115 2.87 -10.02 -2.80
N GLY A 116 3.18 -9.39 -3.93
CA GLY A 116 2.22 -8.92 -4.91
C GLY A 116 1.28 -7.80 -4.45
N VAL A 117 1.63 -7.09 -3.39
CA VAL A 117 0.83 -5.95 -2.93
C VAL A 117 0.96 -4.79 -3.91
N CYS A 118 -0.19 -4.20 -4.24
CA CYS A 118 -0.28 -3.05 -5.12
C CYS A 118 -0.76 -1.80 -4.38
N PHE A 119 -0.06 -0.70 -4.58
CA PHE A 119 -0.43 0.61 -4.07
C PHE A 119 -0.71 1.56 -5.25
N SER A 120 -1.89 2.16 -5.29
CA SER A 120 -2.19 3.28 -6.20
C SER A 120 -1.58 4.60 -5.67
N ASP A 121 -2.01 5.72 -6.20
CA ASP A 121 -1.41 7.03 -5.92
C ASP A 121 -1.66 7.50 -4.48
N GLY A 122 -0.61 8.02 -3.82
CA GLY A 122 -0.74 8.78 -2.59
C GLY A 122 -1.12 7.94 -1.35
N VAL A 123 -0.79 6.67 -1.33
CA VAL A 123 -0.96 5.84 -0.13
C VAL A 123 0.09 6.24 0.91
N HIS A 124 -0.36 6.49 2.15
CA HIS A 124 0.49 6.83 3.28
C HIS A 124 0.33 5.81 4.40
N ILE A 125 1.42 5.17 4.80
CA ILE A 125 1.47 4.19 5.89
C ILE A 125 2.52 4.65 6.90
N SER A 126 2.12 4.90 8.14
CA SER A 126 3.01 5.36 9.21
C SER A 126 2.88 4.49 10.45
N SER A 127 4.00 4.03 11.01
CA SER A 127 4.04 3.12 12.15
C SER A 127 5.09 3.53 13.18
N ILE A 128 4.71 3.47 14.45
CA ILE A 128 5.62 3.47 15.61
C ILE A 128 5.72 2.10 16.28
N GLY A 129 4.79 1.19 15.97
CA GLY A 129 4.66 -0.14 16.54
C GLY A 129 4.63 -1.22 15.46
N SER A 130 3.45 -1.62 14.98
CA SER A 130 3.39 -2.73 14.02
C SER A 130 2.25 -2.59 13.01
N ILE A 131 2.60 -2.71 11.72
CA ILE A 131 1.65 -2.80 10.61
C ILE A 131 2.03 -4.00 9.75
N ALA A 132 1.10 -4.96 9.59
CA ALA A 132 1.29 -6.14 8.75
C ALA A 132 0.26 -6.16 7.63
N ILE A 133 0.72 -6.30 6.38
CA ILE A 133 -0.11 -6.37 5.17
C ILE A 133 0.14 -7.71 4.49
N GLY A 134 -0.91 -8.51 4.34
CA GLY A 134 -0.87 -9.80 3.67
C GLY A 134 -0.62 -9.70 2.17
N ARG A 135 -0.30 -10.81 1.55
CA ARG A 135 -0.05 -10.90 0.11
C ARG A 135 -1.28 -10.57 -0.73
N GLY A 136 -1.06 -10.07 -1.95
CA GLY A 136 -2.10 -9.87 -2.96
C GLY A 136 -3.09 -8.75 -2.65
N CYS A 137 -2.79 -7.88 -1.69
CA CYS A 137 -3.65 -6.74 -1.37
C CYS A 137 -3.57 -5.66 -2.43
N LEU A 138 -4.69 -4.98 -2.65
CA LEU A 138 -4.81 -3.81 -3.50
C LEU A 138 -5.24 -2.59 -2.68
N PHE A 139 -4.43 -1.57 -2.71
CA PHE A 139 -4.73 -0.27 -2.12
C PHE A 139 -5.07 0.73 -3.22
N GLY A 140 -6.26 1.31 -3.17
CA GLY A 140 -6.67 2.44 -3.99
C GLY A 140 -5.86 3.70 -3.69
N SER A 141 -6.33 4.83 -4.16
CA SER A 141 -5.59 6.09 -4.02
C SER A 141 -5.90 6.80 -2.70
N ARG A 142 -4.90 7.56 -2.19
CA ARG A 142 -5.02 8.44 -1.01
C ARG A 142 -5.51 7.71 0.25
N ILE A 143 -5.03 6.51 0.48
CA ILE A 143 -5.31 5.73 1.68
C ILE A 143 -4.33 6.13 2.78
N TYR A 144 -4.84 6.22 3.99
CA TYR A 144 -4.04 6.43 5.19
C TYR A 144 -4.14 5.22 6.13
N VAL A 145 -2.98 4.71 6.56
CA VAL A 145 -2.89 3.62 7.55
C VAL A 145 -1.94 4.03 8.66
N SER A 146 -2.41 4.01 9.91
CA SER A 146 -1.59 4.37 11.07
C SER A 146 -1.90 3.50 12.28
N ASP A 147 -0.87 3.18 13.04
CA ASP A 147 -0.96 2.50 14.33
C ASP A 147 -0.81 3.46 15.54
N HIS A 148 -0.81 4.75 15.31
CA HIS A 148 -0.62 5.77 16.35
C HIS A 148 -1.37 7.06 16.05
N ASN A 149 -1.42 7.94 17.05
CA ASN A 149 -1.96 9.30 16.97
C ASN A 149 -0.95 10.30 17.56
N HIS A 150 -1.15 11.59 17.29
CA HIS A 150 -0.54 12.70 18.04
C HIS A 150 -1.31 12.90 19.34
N GLY A 151 -0.94 12.19 20.38
CA GLY A 151 -1.57 12.20 21.69
C GLY A 151 -2.14 10.84 22.10
N ILE A 152 -2.36 10.72 23.40
CA ILE A 152 -3.00 9.58 24.06
C ILE A 152 -4.36 10.06 24.55
N TYR A 153 -5.44 9.39 24.11
CA TYR A 153 -6.82 9.82 24.38
C TYR A 153 -7.63 8.75 25.13
N GLY A 154 -6.96 7.89 25.88
CA GLY A 154 -7.55 6.85 26.73
C GLY A 154 -6.56 6.41 27.78
N GLY A 155 -7.07 5.78 28.86
CA GLY A 155 -6.26 5.37 30.01
C GLY A 155 -6.07 6.51 31.04
N GLU A 156 -5.12 6.32 31.94
CA GLU A 156 -4.89 7.25 33.07
C GLU A 156 -4.14 8.51 32.67
N GLN A 157 -3.18 8.41 31.74
CA GLN A 157 -2.37 9.54 31.26
C GLN A 157 -2.81 9.95 29.86
N GLN A 158 -3.62 10.99 29.76
CA GLN A 158 -4.14 11.49 28.51
C GLN A 158 -3.52 12.83 28.15
N SER A 159 -3.37 13.09 26.86
CA SER A 159 -2.96 14.40 26.34
C SER A 159 -4.07 15.41 26.50
N GLY A 160 -3.77 16.54 27.10
CA GLY A 160 -4.71 17.63 27.34
C GLY A 160 -4.99 18.45 26.07
N PRO A 161 -6.15 19.14 25.99
CA PRO A 161 -6.49 19.99 24.85
C PRO A 161 -5.59 21.22 24.71
N GLU A 162 -5.05 21.72 25.82
CA GLU A 162 -4.15 22.89 25.85
C GLU A 162 -2.73 22.58 25.36
N GLU A 163 -2.36 21.29 25.33
CA GLU A 163 -1.06 20.88 24.79
C GLU A 163 -1.06 20.98 23.27
N SER A 164 -0.06 21.66 22.70
CA SER A 164 0.11 21.73 21.25
C SER A 164 0.16 20.32 20.64
N PRO A 165 -0.61 20.01 19.59
CA PRO A 165 -0.59 18.67 18.96
C PRO A 165 0.79 18.18 18.55
N THR A 166 1.68 19.09 18.15
CA THR A 166 3.07 18.75 17.79
C THR A 166 3.94 18.41 18.99
N ASP A 167 3.52 18.79 20.20
CA ASP A 167 4.26 18.54 21.44
C ASP A 167 3.81 17.27 22.14
N ARG A 168 2.61 16.78 21.81
CA ARG A 168 2.05 15.54 22.35
C ARG A 168 2.89 14.34 22.00
N GLN A 169 2.93 13.37 22.88
CA GLN A 169 3.55 12.08 22.61
C GLN A 169 2.80 11.33 21.50
N LEU A 170 3.54 10.63 20.65
CA LEU A 170 2.92 9.66 19.74
C LEU A 170 2.47 8.43 20.54
N GLY A 171 1.23 7.99 20.31
CA GLY A 171 0.70 6.84 21.00
C GLY A 171 -0.81 6.67 20.78
N GLY A 172 -1.50 6.00 21.70
CA GLY A 172 -2.97 5.88 21.73
C GLY A 172 -3.59 5.08 20.59
N GLY A 173 -2.78 4.41 19.78
CA GLY A 173 -3.21 3.52 18.70
C GLY A 173 -3.05 2.05 19.09
N GLY A 174 -2.56 1.24 18.17
CA GLY A 174 -2.28 -0.18 18.33
C GLY A 174 -2.04 -0.85 16.99
N PRO A 175 -1.71 -2.15 16.97
CA PRO A 175 -1.30 -2.85 15.77
C PRO A 175 -2.38 -2.81 14.67
N VAL A 176 -1.90 -2.78 13.41
CA VAL A 176 -2.76 -2.94 12.24
C VAL A 176 -2.37 -4.23 11.52
N VAL A 177 -3.35 -5.11 11.33
CA VAL A 177 -3.18 -6.37 10.58
C VAL A 177 -4.16 -6.40 9.43
N ILE A 178 -3.65 -6.47 8.21
CA ILE A 178 -4.44 -6.59 6.99
C ILE A 178 -4.15 -7.96 6.39
N GLY A 179 -5.18 -8.81 6.28
CA GLY A 179 -5.08 -10.16 5.76
C GLY A 179 -4.73 -10.22 4.27
N GLU A 180 -4.67 -11.42 3.72
CA GLU A 180 -4.39 -11.65 2.30
C GLU A 180 -5.56 -11.23 1.40
N ASN A 181 -5.26 -10.79 0.16
CA ASN A 181 -6.25 -10.46 -0.88
C ASN A 181 -7.30 -9.43 -0.44
N VAL A 182 -6.94 -8.51 0.43
CA VAL A 182 -7.80 -7.40 0.85
C VAL A 182 -7.77 -6.31 -0.20
N TRP A 183 -8.94 -5.77 -0.53
CA TRP A 183 -9.06 -4.57 -1.34
C TRP A 183 -9.47 -3.39 -0.46
N VAL A 184 -8.67 -2.32 -0.48
CA VAL A 184 -8.95 -1.06 0.21
C VAL A 184 -9.28 -0.01 -0.84
N GLY A 185 -10.49 0.53 -0.79
CA GLY A 185 -10.98 1.57 -1.70
C GLY A 185 -10.37 2.94 -1.44
N ASP A 186 -10.49 3.82 -2.43
CA ASP A 186 -9.91 5.16 -2.43
C ASP A 186 -10.32 5.98 -1.18
N ASN A 187 -9.39 6.78 -0.67
CA ASN A 187 -9.57 7.65 0.50
C ASN A 187 -9.95 6.92 1.79
N ALA A 188 -9.83 5.61 1.86
CA ALA A 188 -10.08 4.90 3.12
C ALA A 188 -9.00 5.22 4.16
N VAL A 189 -9.41 5.22 5.43
CA VAL A 189 -8.54 5.46 6.59
C VAL A 189 -8.60 4.23 7.48
N ILE A 190 -7.43 3.65 7.82
CA ILE A 190 -7.32 2.49 8.71
C ILE A 190 -6.50 2.92 9.92
N LEU A 191 -7.13 2.91 11.08
CA LEU A 191 -6.53 3.35 12.34
C LEU A 191 -6.43 2.18 13.32
N GLY A 192 -5.24 1.96 13.85
CA GLY A 192 -5.02 0.95 14.86
C GLY A 192 -5.71 1.23 16.21
N PRO A 193 -6.06 0.19 16.99
CA PRO A 193 -5.93 -1.20 16.62
C PRO A 193 -6.94 -1.60 15.54
N ALA A 194 -6.49 -2.30 14.49
CA ALA A 194 -7.36 -2.79 13.43
C ALA A 194 -6.91 -4.15 12.91
N THR A 195 -7.86 -5.05 12.69
CA THR A 195 -7.63 -6.34 12.04
C THR A 195 -8.62 -6.49 10.90
N ILE A 196 -8.12 -6.56 9.66
CA ILE A 196 -8.94 -6.76 8.46
C ILE A 196 -8.70 -8.17 7.96
N GLY A 197 -9.73 -9.00 7.99
CA GLY A 197 -9.65 -10.41 7.60
C GLY A 197 -9.39 -10.61 6.11
N LYS A 198 -8.87 -11.79 5.77
CA LYS A 198 -8.57 -12.20 4.39
C LYS A 198 -9.78 -12.01 3.46
N GLY A 199 -9.53 -11.51 2.25
CA GLY A 199 -10.55 -11.33 1.21
C GLY A 199 -11.60 -10.27 1.52
N ALA A 200 -11.40 -9.48 2.58
CA ALA A 200 -12.30 -8.38 2.89
C ALA A 200 -12.14 -7.22 1.90
N ILE A 201 -13.19 -6.41 1.79
CA ILE A 201 -13.21 -5.21 0.97
C ILE A 201 -13.56 -4.02 1.88
N VAL A 202 -12.73 -3.00 1.88
CA VAL A 202 -13.02 -1.71 2.53
C VAL A 202 -13.49 -0.75 1.46
N GLY A 203 -14.73 -0.28 1.57
CA GLY A 203 -15.31 0.68 0.64
C GLY A 203 -14.57 2.02 0.64
N ALA A 204 -14.65 2.76 -0.46
CA ALA A 204 -14.04 4.09 -0.56
C ALA A 204 -14.59 5.04 0.53
N ASN A 205 -13.75 5.99 0.98
CA ASN A 205 -14.06 6.97 2.03
C ASN A 205 -14.45 6.34 3.39
N SER A 206 -14.07 5.10 3.65
CA SER A 206 -14.39 4.43 4.90
C SER A 206 -13.33 4.68 5.97
N VAL A 207 -13.76 4.69 7.25
CA VAL A 207 -12.87 4.76 8.41
C VAL A 207 -12.97 3.46 9.19
N VAL A 208 -11.90 2.67 9.17
CA VAL A 208 -11.82 1.35 9.82
C VAL A 208 -11.08 1.44 11.14
N ARG A 209 -11.70 0.92 12.20
CA ARG A 209 -11.10 0.57 13.50
C ARG A 209 -11.64 -0.78 13.96
N GLY A 210 -10.89 -1.50 14.78
CA GLY A 210 -11.31 -2.80 15.31
C GLY A 210 -11.27 -3.92 14.26
N ILE A 211 -12.22 -4.84 14.33
CA ILE A 211 -12.18 -6.09 13.56
C ILE A 211 -13.14 -6.03 12.38
N VAL A 212 -12.60 -6.27 11.19
CA VAL A 212 -13.37 -6.57 9.97
C VAL A 212 -13.22 -8.07 9.70
N PRO A 213 -14.31 -8.86 9.71
CA PRO A 213 -14.24 -10.28 9.43
C PRO A 213 -13.74 -10.58 8.02
N ALA A 214 -13.17 -11.78 7.82
CA ALA A 214 -12.77 -12.23 6.50
C ALA A 214 -13.98 -12.27 5.53
N ASN A 215 -13.72 -12.06 4.24
CA ASN A 215 -14.73 -12.14 3.18
C ASN A 215 -15.96 -11.24 3.44
N THR A 216 -15.73 -10.09 4.01
CA THR A 216 -16.75 -9.09 4.35
C THR A 216 -16.48 -7.79 3.58
N ILE A 217 -17.52 -7.15 3.07
CA ILE A 217 -17.45 -5.78 2.57
C ILE A 217 -17.90 -4.86 3.70
N VAL A 218 -17.03 -3.91 4.05
CA VAL A 218 -17.36 -2.85 5.02
C VAL A 218 -17.35 -1.49 4.34
N ALA A 219 -18.21 -0.57 4.80
CA ALA A 219 -18.25 0.80 4.29
C ALA A 219 -18.71 1.79 5.37
N GLY A 220 -18.38 3.07 5.18
CA GLY A 220 -18.80 4.18 6.03
C GLY A 220 -17.75 4.64 7.04
N ALA A 221 -18.09 5.67 7.82
CA ALA A 221 -17.27 6.25 8.88
C ALA A 221 -18.09 6.43 10.16
N PRO A 222 -18.01 5.54 11.16
CA PRO A 222 -17.16 4.33 11.19
C PRO A 222 -17.65 3.25 10.21
N ALA A 223 -16.72 2.46 9.68
CA ALA A 223 -17.04 1.39 8.74
C ALA A 223 -17.87 0.28 9.42
N LYS A 224 -18.91 -0.17 8.72
CA LYS A 224 -19.80 -1.25 9.16
C LYS A 224 -19.91 -2.31 8.06
N PRO A 225 -20.15 -3.60 8.42
CA PRO A 225 -20.45 -4.63 7.44
C PRO A 225 -21.67 -4.24 6.59
N VAL A 226 -21.53 -4.41 5.26
CA VAL A 226 -22.62 -4.19 4.31
C VAL A 226 -22.92 -5.44 3.49
N LYS A 227 -21.93 -6.33 3.30
CA LYS A 227 -22.10 -7.62 2.64
C LYS A 227 -21.17 -8.68 3.22
N LEU A 228 -21.60 -9.93 3.17
CA LEU A 228 -20.82 -11.13 3.51
C LEU A 228 -20.77 -12.03 2.28
N PHE A 229 -19.63 -12.66 2.02
CA PHE A 229 -19.52 -13.63 0.91
C PHE A 229 -20.07 -14.98 1.34
N ASN A 230 -21.04 -15.48 0.59
CA ASN A 230 -21.65 -16.79 0.77
C ASN A 230 -20.95 -17.79 -0.15
N PHE A 231 -20.13 -18.67 0.41
CA PHE A 231 -19.40 -19.67 -0.36
C PHE A 231 -20.29 -20.75 -0.96
N THR A 232 -21.50 -20.99 -0.43
CA THR A 232 -22.44 -21.96 -0.95
C THR A 232 -23.08 -21.49 -2.25
N THR A 233 -23.43 -20.21 -2.34
CA THR A 233 -24.05 -19.60 -3.52
C THR A 233 -23.06 -18.93 -4.44
N GLY A 234 -21.84 -18.63 -3.97
CA GLY A 234 -20.83 -17.84 -4.70
C GLY A 234 -21.19 -16.35 -4.84
N THR A 235 -22.03 -15.82 -3.96
CA THR A 235 -22.54 -14.43 -4.03
C THR A 235 -22.22 -13.60 -2.79
N TRP A 236 -22.28 -12.28 -2.94
CA TRP A 236 -22.21 -11.33 -1.86
C TRP A 236 -23.61 -11.01 -1.36
N ASP A 237 -23.97 -11.57 -0.21
CA ASP A 237 -25.25 -11.34 0.45
C ASP A 237 -25.21 -10.11 1.35
N LYS A 238 -26.36 -9.49 1.64
CA LYS A 238 -26.46 -8.36 2.57
C LYS A 238 -26.07 -8.81 3.98
N ALA A 239 -25.27 -7.99 4.70
CA ALA A 239 -24.86 -8.25 6.08
C ALA A 239 -25.97 -7.97 7.09
#